data_83ae11d0a1d417df21e172989dc8aa7d
#
_entry.id   83ae11d0a1d417df21e172989dc8aa7d
#
_cell.length_a   1.000
_cell.length_b   1.000
_cell.length_c   1.000
_cell.angle_alpha   90.00
_cell.angle_beta   90.00
_cell.angle_gamma   90.00
#
_symmetry.space_group_name_H-M   'P 1'
#
loop_
_entity.id
_entity.type
_entity.pdbx_description
1 polymer ?
#
loop_
_entity_poly.entity_id
_entity_poly.type
_entity_poly.pdbx_seq_one_letter_code
_entity_poly.pdbx_strand_id
1 'polypeptide(L)'
;NTNPEIFTFLDGFTNYGYLSLLLFVLVGTLLTLLTQSSSAATAITLVMLFEGWISFPIAAAMILGENIGTTVTANIAALVGNVHAKRSARFHFFFNIIGVIWMLALIYPMLHLIDQVVMFFSESSLSVMSGDIESRSNATLALSLFHTTFNILNVVVLFAFVPYLVRFVEYIQPDRGGEADEFHLRHISAGVMTSPLLSIEQAQKEVQQFVGIIEKMHEKTSELLFDPDADIEGLRKKLKKYEKATDQLEVEISDYLVRISERSHLEHNLTERIRYMQIMINDLERIADIYYQIAKVSDRLHESQSAWPAEATQEIKVLAEALGDAIQNMGLNVAKPPAAVKLDDAIALEKKVNKLRNRFRENHYSRLENGNYSPRAGVVFIDVINRLERIGDHVINVNESASGHRMAGKRKISGNN
;
A
#
# COMPACT_ATOMS: atom_id res chain seq x y z
N ASN A 1 -25.28 -7.68 44.42
CA ASN A 1 -26.43 -7.43 43.57
C ASN A 1 -26.16 -8.05 42.19
N THR A 2 -26.17 -9.35 42.12
CA THR A 2 -26.19 -10.11 40.87
C THR A 2 -27.67 -10.26 40.44
N ASN A 3 -27.99 -9.79 39.24
CA ASN A 3 -29.31 -9.93 38.67
C ASN A 3 -29.45 -11.40 38.21
N PRO A 4 -30.16 -12.27 38.97
CA PRO A 4 -30.24 -13.70 38.67
C PRO A 4 -31.01 -13.99 37.37
N GLU A 5 -31.77 -13.03 36.87
CA GLU A 5 -32.64 -13.21 35.69
C GLU A 5 -31.84 -13.34 34.38
N ILE A 6 -30.68 -12.69 34.26
CA ILE A 6 -29.82 -12.80 33.06
C ILE A 6 -29.22 -14.21 32.94
N PHE A 7 -28.90 -14.84 34.06
CA PHE A 7 -28.26 -16.15 34.10
C PHE A 7 -29.25 -17.28 33.87
N THR A 8 -30.51 -17.16 34.38
CA THR A 8 -31.59 -18.10 34.05
C THR A 8 -31.94 -18.09 32.55
N PHE A 9 -31.75 -16.96 31.87
CA PHE A 9 -31.91 -16.89 30.44
C PHE A 9 -30.80 -17.69 29.70
N LEU A 10 -29.54 -17.58 30.14
CA LEU A 10 -28.42 -18.35 29.57
C LEU A 10 -28.57 -19.86 29.81
N ASP A 11 -29.02 -20.27 31.00
CA ASP A 11 -29.27 -21.68 31.33
C ASP A 11 -30.24 -22.34 30.36
N GLY A 12 -31.24 -21.61 29.88
CA GLY A 12 -32.19 -22.10 28.88
C GLY A 12 -31.53 -22.52 27.55
N PHE A 13 -30.31 -22.05 27.26
CA PHE A 13 -29.58 -22.33 26.01
C PHE A 13 -28.39 -23.29 26.17
N THR A 14 -28.10 -23.76 27.39
CA THR A 14 -26.92 -24.62 27.65
C THR A 14 -27.19 -26.10 27.40
N ASN A 15 -28.46 -26.54 27.27
CA ASN A 15 -28.85 -27.95 27.26
C ASN A 15 -29.10 -28.53 25.84
N TYR A 16 -28.78 -27.84 24.76
CA TYR A 16 -29.00 -28.29 23.37
C TYR A 16 -27.79 -28.96 22.72
N GLY A 17 -26.81 -29.43 23.52
CA GLY A 17 -25.64 -30.13 23.03
C GLY A 17 -24.78 -29.25 22.06
N TYR A 18 -24.50 -29.76 20.88
CA TYR A 18 -23.71 -29.02 19.88
C TYR A 18 -24.33 -27.70 19.45
N LEU A 19 -25.65 -27.57 19.45
CA LEU A 19 -26.31 -26.32 19.11
C LEU A 19 -26.03 -25.22 20.14
N SER A 20 -25.93 -25.58 21.44
CA SER A 20 -25.45 -24.65 22.46
C SER A 20 -24.04 -24.16 22.19
N LEU A 21 -23.13 -25.06 21.82
CA LEU A 21 -21.74 -24.69 21.48
C LEU A 21 -21.69 -23.70 20.33
N LEU A 22 -22.45 -23.93 19.25
CA LEU A 22 -22.52 -23.02 18.10
C LEU A 22 -23.08 -21.66 18.48
N LEU A 23 -24.12 -21.63 19.32
CA LEU A 23 -24.68 -20.38 19.84
C LEU A 23 -23.63 -19.59 20.63
N PHE A 24 -22.89 -20.27 21.52
CA PHE A 24 -21.90 -19.60 22.35
C PHE A 24 -20.61 -19.23 21.57
N VAL A 25 -20.26 -19.88 20.46
CA VAL A 25 -19.30 -19.39 19.49
C VAL A 25 -19.76 -18.04 18.92
N LEU A 26 -21.05 -17.92 18.56
CA LEU A 26 -21.58 -16.64 18.09
C LEU A 26 -21.54 -15.57 19.19
N VAL A 27 -21.90 -15.92 20.43
CA VAL A 27 -21.85 -15.00 21.58
C VAL A 27 -20.42 -14.50 21.81
N GLY A 28 -19.40 -15.39 21.82
CA GLY A 28 -18.00 -15.02 21.95
C GLY A 28 -17.52 -14.12 20.81
N THR A 29 -17.97 -14.41 19.57
CA THR A 29 -17.69 -13.56 18.40
C THR A 29 -18.27 -12.16 18.60
N LEU A 30 -19.54 -12.04 19.01
CA LEU A 30 -20.19 -10.76 19.25
C LEU A 30 -19.56 -10.01 20.43
N LEU A 31 -19.19 -10.72 21.50
CA LEU A 31 -18.51 -10.12 22.65
C LEU A 31 -17.20 -9.46 22.23
N THR A 32 -16.39 -10.13 21.40
CA THR A 32 -15.14 -9.56 20.87
C THR A 32 -15.40 -8.38 19.94
N LEU A 33 -16.43 -8.44 19.11
CA LEU A 33 -16.80 -7.31 18.25
C LEU A 33 -17.22 -6.08 19.05
N LEU A 34 -17.97 -6.26 20.12
CA LEU A 34 -18.43 -5.17 20.99
C LEU A 34 -17.29 -4.56 21.80
N THR A 35 -16.43 -5.40 22.38
CA THR A 35 -15.30 -4.95 23.20
C THR A 35 -14.12 -4.45 22.35
N GLN A 36 -14.07 -4.83 21.08
CA GLN A 36 -12.94 -4.59 20.16
C GLN A 36 -11.59 -5.06 20.73
N SER A 37 -11.62 -6.02 21.65
CA SER A 37 -10.45 -6.56 22.35
C SER A 37 -10.71 -8.01 22.72
N SER A 38 -9.96 -8.93 22.10
CA SER A 38 -10.03 -10.35 22.45
C SER A 38 -9.60 -10.60 23.90
N SER A 39 -8.58 -9.88 24.38
CA SER A 39 -8.11 -10.02 25.78
C SER A 39 -9.20 -9.60 26.78
N ALA A 40 -9.95 -8.54 26.50
CA ALA A 40 -11.07 -8.12 27.33
C ALA A 40 -12.23 -9.15 27.28
N ALA A 41 -12.56 -9.65 26.10
CA ALA A 41 -13.57 -10.71 25.93
C ALA A 41 -13.17 -11.98 26.71
N THR A 42 -11.93 -12.45 26.55
CA THR A 42 -11.39 -13.61 27.28
C THR A 42 -11.43 -13.42 28.79
N ALA A 43 -11.09 -12.22 29.30
CA ALA A 43 -11.19 -11.93 30.73
C ALA A 43 -12.63 -12.02 31.23
N ILE A 44 -13.62 -11.53 30.48
CA ILE A 44 -15.03 -11.67 30.82
C ILE A 44 -15.43 -13.14 30.84
N THR A 45 -15.07 -13.92 29.83
CA THR A 45 -15.36 -15.36 29.75
C THR A 45 -14.73 -16.13 30.92
N LEU A 46 -13.48 -15.80 31.29
CA LEU A 46 -12.82 -16.38 32.46
C LEU A 46 -13.55 -16.07 33.76
N VAL A 47 -14.02 -14.83 33.95
CA VAL A 47 -14.82 -14.45 35.13
C VAL A 47 -16.13 -15.20 35.15
N MET A 48 -16.86 -15.28 34.03
CA MET A 48 -18.11 -16.00 33.93
C MET A 48 -17.94 -17.49 34.28
N LEU A 49 -16.85 -18.12 33.84
CA LEU A 49 -16.50 -19.48 34.17
C LEU A 49 -16.15 -19.62 35.67
N PHE A 50 -15.34 -18.74 36.22
CA PHE A 50 -14.92 -18.74 37.62
C PHE A 50 -16.09 -18.56 38.56
N GLU A 51 -17.04 -17.67 38.24
CA GLU A 51 -18.26 -17.47 39.03
C GLU A 51 -19.25 -18.63 38.87
N GLY A 52 -19.01 -19.53 37.91
CA GLY A 52 -19.88 -20.67 37.62
C GLY A 52 -21.18 -20.30 36.86
N TRP A 53 -21.15 -19.15 36.17
CA TRP A 53 -22.28 -18.73 35.35
C TRP A 53 -22.37 -19.49 34.02
N ILE A 54 -21.26 -20.01 33.57
CA ILE A 54 -21.17 -20.88 32.38
C ILE A 54 -20.31 -22.10 32.70
N SER A 55 -20.58 -23.21 32.00
CA SER A 55 -19.78 -24.43 32.12
C SER A 55 -18.49 -24.34 31.28
N PHE A 56 -17.53 -25.20 31.59
CA PHE A 56 -16.25 -25.26 30.87
C PHE A 56 -16.42 -25.48 29.35
N PRO A 57 -17.30 -26.39 28.86
CA PRO A 57 -17.53 -26.51 27.41
C PRO A 57 -18.09 -25.25 26.76
N ILE A 58 -18.98 -24.55 27.46
CA ILE A 58 -19.56 -23.28 26.97
C ILE A 58 -18.48 -22.19 26.90
N ALA A 59 -17.65 -22.06 27.95
CA ALA A 59 -16.55 -21.13 27.97
C ALA A 59 -15.55 -21.41 26.83
N ALA A 60 -15.22 -22.68 26.58
CA ALA A 60 -14.38 -23.10 25.47
C ALA A 60 -14.97 -22.71 24.11
N ALA A 61 -16.27 -22.88 23.92
CA ALA A 61 -16.97 -22.44 22.72
C ALA A 61 -16.93 -20.91 22.55
N MET A 62 -17.07 -20.14 23.63
CA MET A 62 -16.91 -18.67 23.58
C MET A 62 -15.50 -18.27 23.15
N ILE A 63 -14.44 -18.90 23.69
CA ILE A 63 -13.04 -18.66 23.27
C ILE A 63 -12.85 -18.91 21.77
N LEU A 64 -13.43 -19.99 21.22
CA LEU A 64 -13.39 -20.23 19.78
C LEU A 64 -14.07 -19.10 18.99
N GLY A 65 -15.17 -18.59 19.50
CA GLY A 65 -15.88 -17.43 18.92
C GLY A 65 -15.05 -16.14 19.00
N GLU A 66 -14.36 -15.91 20.10
CA GLU A 66 -13.48 -14.73 20.29
C GLU A 66 -12.36 -14.68 19.26
N ASN A 67 -11.79 -15.83 18.89
CA ASN A 67 -10.81 -15.92 17.81
C ASN A 67 -11.40 -15.48 16.45
N ILE A 68 -12.65 -15.87 16.15
CA ILE A 68 -13.35 -15.40 14.95
C ILE A 68 -13.58 -13.89 15.03
N GLY A 69 -14.09 -13.39 16.16
CA GLY A 69 -14.40 -11.96 16.36
C GLY A 69 -13.22 -11.05 16.09
N THR A 70 -12.02 -11.43 16.54
CA THR A 70 -10.78 -10.71 16.27
C THR A 70 -10.50 -10.58 14.76
N THR A 71 -10.80 -11.61 13.99
CA THR A 71 -10.57 -11.57 12.54
C THR A 71 -11.60 -10.75 11.79
N VAL A 72 -12.84 -10.66 12.31
CA VAL A 72 -13.89 -9.79 11.74
C VAL A 72 -13.49 -8.32 11.88
N THR A 73 -12.99 -7.89 13.04
CA THR A 73 -12.49 -6.51 13.23
C THR A 73 -11.35 -6.19 12.29
N ALA A 74 -10.40 -7.12 12.09
CA ALA A 74 -9.33 -6.98 11.12
C ALA A 74 -9.84 -6.83 9.67
N ASN A 75 -10.89 -7.58 9.29
CA ASN A 75 -11.50 -7.46 7.97
C ASN A 75 -12.22 -6.11 7.77
N ILE A 76 -12.89 -5.58 8.80
CA ILE A 76 -13.52 -4.25 8.76
C ILE A 76 -12.43 -3.18 8.55
N ALA A 77 -11.34 -3.24 9.32
CA ALA A 77 -10.22 -2.31 9.17
C ALA A 77 -9.58 -2.39 7.77
N ALA A 78 -9.50 -3.58 7.18
CA ALA A 78 -8.92 -3.80 5.87
C ALA A 78 -9.80 -3.30 4.69
N LEU A 79 -11.08 -2.94 4.91
CA LEU A 79 -11.97 -2.48 3.83
C LEU A 79 -11.42 -1.25 3.10
N VAL A 80 -10.78 -0.36 3.82
CA VAL A 80 -10.14 0.86 3.28
C VAL A 80 -8.69 0.62 2.82
N GLY A 81 -8.15 -0.57 3.08
CA GLY A 81 -6.78 -0.95 2.71
C GLY A 81 -6.65 -1.41 1.24
N ASN A 82 -5.40 -1.60 0.82
CA ASN A 82 -5.05 -2.15 -0.49
C ASN A 82 -5.43 -3.65 -0.62
N VAL A 83 -5.23 -4.23 -1.80
CA VAL A 83 -5.57 -5.63 -2.09
C VAL A 83 -4.83 -6.61 -1.17
N HIS A 84 -3.56 -6.30 -0.82
CA HIS A 84 -2.76 -7.15 0.07
C HIS A 84 -3.25 -7.12 1.51
N ALA A 85 -3.67 -5.96 2.02
CA ALA A 85 -4.29 -5.83 3.34
C ALA A 85 -5.61 -6.62 3.40
N LYS A 86 -6.45 -6.50 2.36
CA LYS A 86 -7.71 -7.28 2.23
C LYS A 86 -7.45 -8.78 2.16
N ARG A 87 -6.45 -9.22 1.39
CA ARG A 87 -6.05 -10.63 1.31
C ARG A 87 -5.55 -11.15 2.65
N SER A 88 -4.68 -10.41 3.34
CA SER A 88 -4.17 -10.78 4.66
C SER A 88 -5.28 -10.92 5.70
N ALA A 89 -6.22 -9.96 5.76
CA ALA A 89 -7.36 -10.03 6.68
C ALA A 89 -8.28 -11.21 6.37
N ARG A 90 -8.57 -11.49 5.09
CA ARG A 90 -9.36 -12.65 4.66
C ARG A 90 -8.66 -13.98 4.95
N PHE A 91 -7.35 -14.04 4.71
CA PHE A 91 -6.56 -15.22 5.08
C PHE A 91 -6.69 -15.52 6.57
N HIS A 92 -6.50 -14.51 7.42
CA HIS A 92 -6.64 -14.64 8.86
C HIS A 92 -8.07 -15.09 9.27
N PHE A 93 -9.10 -14.53 8.63
CA PHE A 93 -10.48 -14.92 8.86
C PHE A 93 -10.73 -16.40 8.53
N PHE A 94 -10.39 -16.85 7.33
CA PHE A 94 -10.59 -18.24 6.92
C PHE A 94 -9.74 -19.21 7.72
N PHE A 95 -8.52 -18.82 8.08
CA PHE A 95 -7.65 -19.61 8.94
C PHE A 95 -8.32 -19.91 10.30
N ASN A 96 -8.94 -18.91 10.92
CA ASN A 96 -9.64 -19.09 12.19
C ASN A 96 -10.98 -19.82 12.02
N ILE A 97 -11.76 -19.53 10.99
CA ILE A 97 -13.01 -20.25 10.70
C ILE A 97 -12.74 -21.75 10.53
N ILE A 98 -11.77 -22.13 9.71
CA ILE A 98 -11.41 -23.53 9.51
C ILE A 98 -10.92 -24.14 10.83
N GLY A 99 -10.11 -23.40 11.58
CA GLY A 99 -9.67 -23.79 12.91
C GLY A 99 -10.81 -24.09 13.86
N VAL A 100 -11.79 -23.22 13.95
CA VAL A 100 -12.96 -23.40 14.80
C VAL A 100 -13.82 -24.59 14.35
N ILE A 101 -14.00 -24.77 13.05
CA ILE A 101 -14.81 -25.90 12.52
C ILE A 101 -14.21 -27.24 12.92
N TRP A 102 -12.92 -27.47 12.71
CA TRP A 102 -12.30 -28.77 13.06
C TRP A 102 -12.21 -28.94 14.58
N MET A 103 -11.96 -27.87 15.34
CA MET A 103 -11.94 -27.94 16.79
C MET A 103 -13.34 -28.23 17.37
N LEU A 104 -14.41 -27.65 16.84
CA LEU A 104 -15.78 -27.99 17.24
C LEU A 104 -16.09 -29.48 17.01
N ALA A 105 -15.61 -30.06 15.90
CA ALA A 105 -15.78 -31.48 15.64
C ALA A 105 -15.06 -32.37 16.69
N LEU A 106 -13.96 -31.90 17.26
CA LEU A 106 -13.14 -32.60 18.25
C LEU A 106 -13.24 -32.00 19.65
N ILE A 107 -14.24 -31.17 19.92
CA ILE A 107 -14.28 -30.36 21.16
C ILE A 107 -14.31 -31.24 22.40
N TYR A 108 -15.19 -32.25 22.47
CA TYR A 108 -15.29 -33.10 23.65
C TYR A 108 -14.02 -33.93 23.91
N PRO A 109 -13.40 -34.62 22.93
CA PRO A 109 -12.11 -35.25 23.11
C PRO A 109 -11.02 -34.28 23.62
N MET A 110 -10.99 -33.06 23.06
CA MET A 110 -10.03 -32.05 23.48
C MET A 110 -10.26 -31.59 24.91
N LEU A 111 -11.52 -31.29 25.29
CA LEU A 111 -11.86 -30.87 26.66
C LEU A 111 -11.53 -31.95 27.68
N HIS A 112 -11.79 -33.24 27.37
CA HIS A 112 -11.39 -34.36 28.24
C HIS A 112 -9.89 -34.48 28.39
N LEU A 113 -9.13 -34.28 27.28
CA LEU A 113 -7.66 -34.28 27.33
C LEU A 113 -7.14 -33.15 28.25
N ILE A 114 -7.67 -31.95 28.09
CA ILE A 114 -7.29 -30.78 28.92
C ILE A 114 -7.65 -31.03 30.40
N ASP A 115 -8.82 -31.57 30.65
CA ASP A 115 -9.26 -31.92 32.00
C ASP A 115 -8.27 -32.90 32.69
N GLN A 116 -7.92 -33.99 31.98
CA GLN A 116 -6.94 -34.97 32.49
C GLN A 116 -5.54 -34.34 32.75
N VAL A 117 -5.08 -33.49 31.85
CA VAL A 117 -3.80 -32.76 32.02
C VAL A 117 -3.86 -31.86 33.23
N VAL A 118 -4.93 -31.09 33.42
CA VAL A 118 -5.08 -30.19 34.57
C VAL A 118 -5.17 -30.99 35.88
N MET A 119 -5.95 -32.08 35.92
CA MET A 119 -6.04 -32.95 37.07
C MET A 119 -4.69 -33.54 37.47
N PHE A 120 -3.88 -33.97 36.47
CA PHE A 120 -2.54 -34.51 36.72
C PHE A 120 -1.58 -33.50 37.34
N PHE A 121 -1.56 -32.26 36.80
CA PHE A 121 -0.63 -31.22 37.29
C PHE A 121 -1.10 -30.49 38.55
N SER A 122 -2.42 -30.40 38.79
CA SER A 122 -2.97 -29.77 39.99
C SER A 122 -3.12 -30.72 41.19
N GLU A 123 -2.75 -32.01 41.00
CA GLU A 123 -2.95 -33.08 42.00
C GLU A 123 -4.42 -33.15 42.52
N SER A 124 -5.37 -32.68 41.70
CA SER A 124 -6.77 -32.60 42.02
C SER A 124 -7.49 -33.85 41.57
N SER A 125 -8.33 -34.39 42.41
CA SER A 125 -9.25 -35.48 42.06
C SER A 125 -10.55 -35.00 41.39
N LEU A 126 -10.78 -33.68 41.36
CA LEU A 126 -12.00 -33.07 40.85
C LEU A 126 -11.84 -32.69 39.35
N SER A 127 -12.73 -33.21 38.53
CA SER A 127 -12.84 -32.88 37.11
C SER A 127 -13.34 -31.43 36.93
N VAL A 128 -12.73 -30.71 36.02
CA VAL A 128 -13.20 -29.38 35.61
C VAL A 128 -14.56 -29.44 34.93
N MET A 129 -14.89 -30.60 34.36
CA MET A 129 -16.16 -30.84 33.69
C MET A 129 -17.35 -30.96 34.68
N SER A 130 -17.07 -31.21 35.98
CA SER A 130 -18.13 -31.37 36.99
C SER A 130 -18.87 -30.07 37.35
N GLY A 131 -18.18 -28.91 37.18
CA GLY A 131 -18.70 -27.58 37.51
C GLY A 131 -18.76 -27.28 39.03
N ASP A 132 -18.12 -28.14 39.88
CA ASP A 132 -18.10 -27.97 41.31
C ASP A 132 -17.33 -26.69 41.72
N ILE A 133 -17.74 -26.08 42.83
CA ILE A 133 -17.16 -24.84 43.35
C ILE A 133 -15.62 -25.00 43.58
N GLU A 134 -15.23 -26.16 44.09
CA GLU A 134 -13.81 -26.46 44.35
C GLU A 134 -12.94 -26.61 43.06
N SER A 135 -13.60 -26.95 41.94
CA SER A 135 -12.92 -27.10 40.64
C SER A 135 -12.76 -25.78 39.84
N ARG A 136 -13.37 -24.68 40.29
CA ARG A 136 -13.46 -23.41 39.52
C ARG A 136 -12.08 -22.76 39.23
N SER A 137 -11.16 -22.83 40.19
CA SER A 137 -9.78 -22.33 39.99
C SER A 137 -9.08 -23.13 38.88
N ASN A 138 -9.27 -24.45 38.88
CA ASN A 138 -8.72 -25.33 37.85
C ASN A 138 -9.42 -25.14 36.50
N ALA A 139 -10.70 -24.75 36.51
CA ALA A 139 -11.46 -24.46 35.27
C ALA A 139 -10.89 -23.26 34.51
N THR A 140 -10.43 -22.21 35.19
CA THR A 140 -9.78 -21.05 34.51
C THR A 140 -8.41 -21.40 33.93
N LEU A 141 -7.65 -22.25 34.64
CA LEU A 141 -6.39 -22.78 34.14
C LEU A 141 -6.63 -23.68 32.89
N ALA A 142 -7.63 -24.57 32.98
CA ALA A 142 -8.03 -25.43 31.88
C ALA A 142 -8.45 -24.63 30.63
N LEU A 143 -9.21 -23.54 30.81
CA LEU A 143 -9.65 -22.69 29.71
C LEU A 143 -8.45 -21.98 29.05
N SER A 144 -7.50 -21.49 29.83
CA SER A 144 -6.27 -20.89 29.32
C SER A 144 -5.40 -21.91 28.58
N LEU A 145 -5.32 -23.13 29.10
CA LEU A 145 -4.59 -24.24 28.44
C LEU A 145 -5.31 -24.66 27.14
N PHE A 146 -6.64 -24.76 27.16
CA PHE A 146 -7.43 -25.02 25.95
C PHE A 146 -7.17 -23.98 24.88
N HIS A 147 -7.23 -22.70 25.22
CA HIS A 147 -6.98 -21.59 24.27
C HIS A 147 -5.59 -21.67 23.64
N THR A 148 -4.57 -21.87 24.46
CA THR A 148 -3.18 -21.99 24.00
C THR A 148 -3.00 -23.22 23.10
N THR A 149 -3.49 -24.38 23.55
CA THR A 149 -3.39 -25.65 22.82
C THR A 149 -4.12 -25.59 21.48
N PHE A 150 -5.34 -25.02 21.48
CA PHE A 150 -6.08 -24.81 20.22
C PHE A 150 -5.27 -23.98 19.22
N ASN A 151 -4.74 -22.82 19.63
CA ASN A 151 -4.01 -21.97 18.70
C ASN A 151 -2.73 -22.64 18.16
N ILE A 152 -1.98 -23.33 19.02
CA ILE A 152 -0.78 -24.09 18.59
C ILE A 152 -1.16 -25.19 17.59
N LEU A 153 -2.15 -26.01 17.92
CA LEU A 153 -2.61 -27.08 17.06
C LEU A 153 -3.17 -26.55 15.74
N ASN A 154 -3.92 -25.45 15.77
CA ASN A 154 -4.45 -24.82 14.58
C ASN A 154 -3.32 -24.42 13.61
N VAL A 155 -2.25 -23.80 14.13
CA VAL A 155 -1.06 -23.45 13.33
C VAL A 155 -0.42 -24.72 12.76
N VAL A 156 -0.16 -25.74 13.59
CA VAL A 156 0.50 -27.00 13.16
C VAL A 156 -0.31 -27.70 12.09
N VAL A 157 -1.62 -27.85 12.29
CA VAL A 157 -2.52 -28.55 11.35
C VAL A 157 -2.65 -27.77 10.05
N LEU A 158 -2.85 -26.46 10.11
CA LEU A 158 -3.12 -25.65 8.92
C LEU A 158 -1.84 -25.21 8.19
N PHE A 159 -0.66 -25.36 8.77
CA PHE A 159 0.59 -24.96 8.14
C PHE A 159 0.79 -25.60 6.75
N ALA A 160 0.51 -26.89 6.62
CA ALA A 160 0.58 -27.60 5.35
C ALA A 160 -0.43 -27.13 4.29
N PHE A 161 -1.52 -26.49 4.74
CA PHE A 161 -2.61 -25.99 3.89
C PHE A 161 -2.49 -24.52 3.53
N VAL A 162 -1.49 -23.80 4.06
CA VAL A 162 -1.26 -22.39 3.79
C VAL A 162 -1.22 -22.07 2.28
N PRO A 163 -0.51 -22.81 1.41
CA PRO A 163 -0.49 -22.50 -0.02
C PRO A 163 -1.88 -22.59 -0.69
N TYR A 164 -2.72 -23.54 -0.25
CA TYR A 164 -4.09 -23.69 -0.76
C TYR A 164 -4.99 -22.54 -0.29
N LEU A 165 -4.86 -22.15 0.97
CA LEU A 165 -5.61 -21.05 1.55
C LEU A 165 -5.23 -19.71 0.91
N VAL A 166 -3.93 -19.50 0.61
CA VAL A 166 -3.46 -18.32 -0.15
C VAL A 166 -4.11 -18.27 -1.52
N ARG A 167 -4.07 -19.37 -2.30
CA ARG A 167 -4.72 -19.43 -3.62
C ARG A 167 -6.22 -19.17 -3.55
N PHE A 168 -6.88 -19.73 -2.54
CA PHE A 168 -8.31 -19.49 -2.30
C PHE A 168 -8.62 -18.02 -2.03
N VAL A 169 -7.81 -17.36 -1.18
CA VAL A 169 -7.96 -15.94 -0.88
C VAL A 169 -7.66 -15.07 -2.10
N GLU A 170 -6.68 -15.42 -2.90
CA GLU A 170 -6.37 -14.74 -4.17
C GLU A 170 -7.51 -14.89 -5.18
N TYR A 171 -8.17 -16.05 -5.22
CA TYR A 171 -9.34 -16.29 -6.05
C TYR A 171 -10.55 -15.43 -5.63
N ILE A 172 -10.83 -15.32 -4.31
CA ILE A 172 -11.96 -14.52 -3.78
C ILE A 172 -11.67 -13.02 -3.90
N GLN A 173 -10.41 -12.63 -3.70
CA GLN A 173 -9.92 -11.27 -3.83
C GLN A 173 -8.90 -11.22 -4.96
N PRO A 174 -9.36 -11.30 -6.21
CA PRO A 174 -8.45 -11.18 -7.33
C PRO A 174 -7.85 -9.78 -7.31
N ASP A 175 -6.57 -9.73 -7.58
CA ASP A 175 -5.93 -8.50 -8.00
C ASP A 175 -6.51 -8.22 -9.40
N ARG A 176 -7.56 -7.44 -9.43
CA ARG A 176 -8.15 -6.99 -10.69
C ARG A 176 -7.25 -5.93 -11.29
N GLY A 177 -5.94 -6.28 -11.50
CA GLY A 177 -4.91 -5.42 -12.07
C GLY A 177 -5.46 -4.45 -13.12
N GLY A 178 -6.38 -3.63 -12.68
CA GLY A 178 -6.84 -2.48 -13.41
C GLY A 178 -5.80 -1.39 -13.15
N GLU A 179 -5.57 -0.58 -14.13
CA GLU A 179 -4.75 0.63 -14.07
C GLU A 179 -4.92 1.47 -12.76
N ALA A 180 -5.91 1.14 -11.88
CA ALA A 180 -6.13 1.76 -10.59
C ALA A 180 -5.19 1.25 -9.47
N ASP A 181 -4.73 -0.01 -9.52
CA ASP A 181 -3.81 -0.59 -8.52
C ASP A 181 -2.33 -0.25 -8.81
N GLU A 182 -2.02 0.28 -10.01
CA GLU A 182 -0.68 0.76 -10.34
C GLU A 182 -0.25 1.97 -9.51
N PHE A 183 -1.21 2.65 -8.87
CA PHE A 183 -1.02 3.97 -8.28
C PHE A 183 -1.10 4.03 -6.76
N HIS A 184 -1.20 2.88 -6.09
CA HIS A 184 -1.18 2.84 -4.62
C HIS A 184 0.23 2.52 -4.10
N LEU A 185 0.55 3.10 -2.95
CA LEU A 185 1.76 2.75 -2.19
C LEU A 185 1.84 1.22 -2.02
N ARG A 186 2.94 0.61 -2.45
CA ARG A 186 3.16 -0.84 -2.38
C ARG A 186 4.03 -1.25 -1.22
N HIS A 187 4.98 -0.38 -0.84
CA HIS A 187 6.03 -0.69 0.12
C HIS A 187 5.81 -0.03 1.49
N ILE A 188 5.01 1.03 1.57
CA ILE A 188 4.77 1.83 2.78
C ILE A 188 3.46 1.44 3.52
N SER A 189 2.66 0.53 2.99
CA SER A 189 1.33 0.15 3.52
C SER A 189 1.32 -0.36 4.97
N ALA A 190 2.45 -0.79 5.51
CA ALA A 190 2.59 -1.30 6.88
C ALA A 190 2.86 -0.22 7.94
N GLY A 191 2.91 1.07 7.56
CA GLY A 191 3.31 2.15 8.45
C GLY A 191 4.83 2.23 8.69
N VAL A 192 5.24 3.15 9.57
CA VAL A 192 6.66 3.36 9.89
C VAL A 192 7.21 2.18 10.68
N MET A 193 8.26 1.54 10.18
CA MET A 193 8.94 0.43 10.84
C MET A 193 9.69 0.89 12.09
N THR A 194 10.07 -0.05 12.94
CA THR A 194 10.86 0.21 14.15
C THR A 194 12.25 0.77 13.81
N SER A 195 12.82 0.39 12.66
CA SER A 195 14.10 0.90 12.16
C SER A 195 13.88 2.05 11.17
N PRO A 196 14.38 3.26 11.44
CA PRO A 196 14.31 4.39 10.52
C PRO A 196 14.97 4.12 9.16
N LEU A 197 16.10 3.39 9.16
CA LEU A 197 16.81 3.02 7.94
C LEU A 197 15.93 2.17 7.01
N LEU A 198 15.26 1.14 7.54
CA LEU A 198 14.35 0.29 6.75
C LEU A 198 13.14 1.07 6.24
N SER A 199 12.63 2.03 7.03
CA SER A 199 11.54 2.92 6.59
C SER A 199 11.97 3.80 5.42
N ILE A 200 13.18 4.35 5.46
CA ILE A 200 13.75 5.15 4.36
C ILE A 200 13.96 4.28 3.10
N GLU A 201 14.40 3.03 3.26
CA GLU A 201 14.53 2.10 2.12
C GLU A 201 13.19 1.75 1.49
N GLN A 202 12.12 1.64 2.28
CA GLN A 202 10.77 1.47 1.75
C GLN A 202 10.32 2.71 0.98
N ALA A 203 10.52 3.91 1.51
CA ALA A 203 10.24 5.15 0.81
C ALA A 203 11.02 5.26 -0.51
N GLN A 204 12.29 4.83 -0.53
CA GLN A 204 13.11 4.79 -1.76
C GLN A 204 12.49 3.91 -2.85
N LYS A 205 11.87 2.78 -2.49
CA LYS A 205 11.17 1.91 -3.44
C LYS A 205 9.91 2.57 -4.00
N GLU A 206 9.20 3.36 -3.19
CA GLU A 206 8.05 4.12 -3.69
C GLU A 206 8.49 5.23 -4.65
N VAL A 207 9.60 5.91 -4.38
CA VAL A 207 10.17 6.89 -5.32
C VAL A 207 10.56 6.23 -6.65
N GLN A 208 11.10 5.01 -6.63
CA GLN A 208 11.38 4.23 -7.85
C GLN A 208 10.10 3.90 -8.63
N GLN A 209 9.01 3.55 -7.92
CA GLN A 209 7.71 3.33 -8.54
C GLN A 209 7.16 4.61 -9.18
N PHE A 210 7.33 5.75 -8.51
CA PHE A 210 6.95 7.05 -9.04
C PHE A 210 7.68 7.35 -10.36
N VAL A 211 8.99 7.09 -10.44
CA VAL A 211 9.76 7.21 -11.70
C VAL A 211 9.16 6.35 -12.81
N GLY A 212 8.76 5.10 -12.51
CA GLY A 212 8.10 4.23 -13.49
C GLY A 212 6.78 4.80 -14.03
N ILE A 213 6.06 5.61 -13.25
CA ILE A 213 4.87 6.34 -13.74
C ILE A 213 5.30 7.46 -14.69
N ILE A 214 6.35 8.19 -14.39
CA ILE A 214 6.89 9.23 -15.27
C ILE A 214 7.32 8.65 -16.63
N GLU A 215 7.96 7.49 -16.65
CA GLU A 215 8.34 6.80 -17.88
C GLU A 215 7.10 6.46 -18.74
N LYS A 216 6.04 5.96 -18.12
CA LYS A 216 4.76 5.71 -18.79
C LYS A 216 4.09 6.99 -19.31
N MET A 217 4.14 8.08 -18.53
CA MET A 217 3.62 9.38 -18.99
C MET A 217 4.38 9.91 -20.18
N HIS A 218 5.71 9.75 -20.22
CA HIS A 218 6.52 10.09 -21.37
C HIS A 218 6.13 9.28 -22.61
N GLU A 219 5.98 7.95 -22.48
CA GLU A 219 5.55 7.07 -23.57
C GLU A 219 4.16 7.47 -24.10
N LYS A 220 3.17 7.66 -23.21
CA LYS A 220 1.81 8.01 -23.61
C LYS A 220 1.70 9.43 -24.19
N THR A 221 2.53 10.36 -23.76
CA THR A 221 2.62 11.69 -24.35
C THR A 221 3.27 11.63 -25.74
N SER A 222 4.27 10.80 -25.93
CA SER A 222 4.88 10.56 -27.24
C SER A 222 3.89 9.91 -28.23
N GLU A 223 3.13 8.91 -27.78
CA GLU A 223 2.05 8.31 -28.55
C GLU A 223 1.00 9.38 -28.96
N LEU A 224 0.56 10.23 -28.02
CA LEU A 224 -0.38 11.32 -28.26
C LEU A 224 0.11 12.34 -29.30
N LEU A 225 1.41 12.65 -29.32
CA LEU A 225 1.98 13.69 -30.17
C LEU A 225 2.34 13.19 -31.57
N PHE A 226 2.67 11.90 -31.72
CA PHE A 226 3.34 11.40 -32.94
C PHE A 226 2.62 10.25 -33.63
N ASP A 227 1.66 9.57 -32.99
CA ASP A 227 0.90 8.49 -33.60
C ASP A 227 -0.38 9.06 -34.26
N PRO A 228 -0.49 9.00 -35.59
CA PRO A 228 -1.66 9.50 -36.29
C PRO A 228 -2.95 8.73 -35.98
N ASP A 229 -2.81 7.45 -35.58
CA ASP A 229 -3.96 6.54 -35.32
C ASP A 229 -4.27 6.47 -33.80
N ALA A 230 -3.64 7.32 -32.95
CA ALA A 230 -3.81 7.32 -31.53
C ALA A 230 -5.25 7.65 -31.10
N ASP A 231 -5.73 6.91 -30.08
CA ASP A 231 -6.94 7.29 -29.35
C ASP A 231 -6.65 8.49 -28.42
N ILE A 232 -6.75 9.70 -28.98
CA ILE A 232 -6.45 10.96 -28.29
C ILE A 232 -7.24 11.12 -27.00
N GLU A 233 -8.55 10.80 -27.01
CA GLU A 233 -9.39 10.94 -25.83
C GLU A 233 -9.04 9.91 -24.76
N GLY A 234 -8.76 8.67 -25.14
CA GLY A 234 -8.30 7.62 -24.23
C GLY A 234 -6.94 7.95 -23.60
N LEU A 235 -5.97 8.40 -24.39
CA LEU A 235 -4.65 8.80 -23.92
C LEU A 235 -4.71 9.99 -22.95
N ARG A 236 -5.53 11.00 -23.26
CA ARG A 236 -5.75 12.14 -22.38
C ARG A 236 -6.37 11.74 -21.04
N LYS A 237 -7.37 10.83 -21.04
CA LYS A 237 -7.96 10.28 -19.82
C LYS A 237 -6.91 9.51 -19.01
N LYS A 238 -6.05 8.75 -19.68
CA LYS A 238 -4.92 8.04 -19.02
C LYS A 238 -3.93 9.01 -18.40
N LEU A 239 -3.47 10.02 -19.13
CA LEU A 239 -2.52 11.02 -18.61
C LEU A 239 -3.11 11.81 -17.42
N LYS A 240 -4.41 12.16 -17.47
CA LYS A 240 -5.10 12.76 -16.33
C LYS A 240 -5.17 11.85 -15.11
N LYS A 241 -5.30 10.53 -15.33
CA LYS A 241 -5.31 9.55 -14.25
C LYS A 241 -3.92 9.39 -13.64
N TYR A 242 -2.87 9.41 -14.46
CA TYR A 242 -1.48 9.38 -14.01
C TYR A 242 -1.14 10.61 -13.15
N GLU A 243 -1.50 11.82 -13.61
CA GLU A 243 -1.28 13.06 -12.86
C GLU A 243 -1.96 13.01 -11.47
N LYS A 244 -3.23 12.63 -11.40
CA LYS A 244 -3.90 12.48 -10.09
C LYS A 244 -3.25 11.45 -9.18
N ALA A 245 -2.72 10.40 -9.75
CA ALA A 245 -2.02 9.36 -9.00
C ALA A 245 -0.67 9.85 -8.49
N THR A 246 0.04 10.66 -9.27
CA THR A 246 1.31 11.27 -8.85
C THR A 246 1.11 12.31 -7.75
N ASP A 247 0.05 13.12 -7.81
CA ASP A 247 -0.34 14.04 -6.73
C ASP A 247 -0.57 13.28 -5.40
N GLN A 248 -1.32 12.16 -5.48
CA GLN A 248 -1.59 11.34 -4.30
C GLN A 248 -0.31 10.69 -3.75
N LEU A 249 0.55 10.15 -4.62
CA LEU A 249 1.83 9.56 -4.21
C LEU A 249 2.75 10.59 -3.56
N GLU A 250 2.81 11.81 -4.10
CA GLU A 250 3.59 12.91 -3.51
C GLU A 250 3.17 13.15 -2.06
N VAL A 251 1.87 13.33 -1.80
CA VAL A 251 1.34 13.57 -0.45
C VAL A 251 1.61 12.37 0.47
N GLU A 252 1.31 11.15 0.03
CA GLU A 252 1.42 9.95 0.87
C GLU A 252 2.88 9.63 1.23
N ILE A 253 3.82 9.77 0.28
CA ILE A 253 5.24 9.54 0.54
C ILE A 253 5.81 10.65 1.43
N SER A 254 5.43 11.91 1.18
CA SER A 254 5.84 13.06 2.01
C SER A 254 5.38 12.90 3.45
N ASP A 255 4.11 12.57 3.69
CA ASP A 255 3.57 12.29 5.03
C ASP A 255 4.32 11.14 5.73
N TYR A 256 4.68 10.10 4.98
CA TYR A 256 5.45 8.99 5.54
C TYR A 256 6.85 9.42 5.97
N LEU A 257 7.55 10.21 5.14
CA LEU A 257 8.88 10.75 5.46
C LEU A 257 8.84 11.68 6.69
N VAL A 258 7.80 12.49 6.83
CA VAL A 258 7.57 13.33 8.02
C VAL A 258 7.41 12.45 9.27
N ARG A 259 6.58 11.41 9.21
CA ARG A 259 6.39 10.47 10.34
C ARG A 259 7.68 9.74 10.75
N ILE A 260 8.57 9.46 9.80
CA ILE A 260 9.90 8.91 10.14
C ILE A 260 10.69 9.94 10.94
N SER A 261 10.66 11.21 10.52
CA SER A 261 11.44 12.27 11.16
C SER A 261 10.95 12.62 12.58
N GLU A 262 9.65 12.45 12.86
CA GLU A 262 9.04 12.75 14.17
C GLU A 262 9.33 11.68 15.24
N ARG A 263 9.58 10.43 14.84
CA ARG A 263 9.66 9.30 15.79
C ARG A 263 11.04 9.04 16.40
N SER A 264 12.12 9.65 15.90
CA SER A 264 13.48 9.26 16.29
C SER A 264 14.43 10.43 16.24
N HIS A 265 15.43 10.43 17.14
CA HIS A 265 16.64 11.21 16.94
C HIS A 265 17.41 10.59 15.75
N LEU A 266 17.15 11.11 14.56
CA LEU A 266 17.79 10.62 13.36
C LEU A 266 19.25 11.08 13.30
N GLU A 267 20.12 10.20 12.86
CA GLU A 267 21.47 10.57 12.45
C GLU A 267 21.41 11.59 11.31
N HIS A 268 22.40 12.49 11.27
CA HIS A 268 22.45 13.56 10.28
C HIS A 268 22.33 13.06 8.81
N ASN A 269 22.97 11.93 8.49
CA ASN A 269 22.94 11.30 7.18
C ASN A 269 21.52 10.85 6.78
N LEU A 270 20.71 10.33 7.71
CA LEU A 270 19.34 9.91 7.47
C LEU A 270 18.40 11.11 7.27
N THR A 271 18.61 12.18 8.04
CA THR A 271 17.87 13.45 7.87
C THR A 271 18.13 14.05 6.48
N GLU A 272 19.37 14.05 6.02
CA GLU A 272 19.72 14.50 4.67
C GLU A 272 19.07 13.62 3.59
N ARG A 273 19.05 12.30 3.76
CA ARG A 273 18.35 11.40 2.83
C ARG A 273 16.86 11.70 2.73
N ILE A 274 16.17 11.91 3.84
CA ILE A 274 14.75 12.30 3.87
C ILE A 274 14.56 13.61 3.10
N ARG A 275 15.38 14.60 3.35
CA ARG A 275 15.32 15.91 2.68
C ARG A 275 15.48 15.78 1.16
N TYR A 276 16.45 15.01 0.68
CA TYR A 276 16.65 14.80 -0.76
C TYR A 276 15.51 13.99 -1.38
N MET A 277 14.93 13.03 -0.68
CA MET A 277 13.76 12.31 -1.14
C MET A 277 12.54 13.21 -1.30
N GLN A 278 12.29 14.13 -0.37
CA GLN A 278 11.21 15.12 -0.49
C GLN A 278 11.40 16.02 -1.71
N ILE A 279 12.63 16.44 -2.00
CA ILE A 279 12.92 17.24 -3.19
C ILE A 279 12.68 16.42 -4.47
N MET A 280 13.12 15.15 -4.51
CA MET A 280 12.87 14.26 -5.66
C MET A 280 11.39 14.07 -5.93
N ILE A 281 10.59 13.81 -4.90
CA ILE A 281 9.15 13.61 -5.01
C ILE A 281 8.47 14.84 -5.62
N ASN A 282 8.80 16.03 -5.14
CA ASN A 282 8.26 17.28 -5.64
C ASN A 282 8.67 17.55 -7.11
N ASP A 283 9.93 17.26 -7.49
CA ASP A 283 10.36 17.39 -8.87
C ASP A 283 9.68 16.35 -9.78
N LEU A 284 9.41 15.12 -9.31
CA LEU A 284 8.67 14.09 -10.05
C LEU A 284 7.20 14.47 -10.27
N GLU A 285 6.52 15.04 -9.28
CA GLU A 285 5.16 15.57 -9.40
C GLU A 285 5.12 16.66 -10.47
N ARG A 286 6.06 17.63 -10.44
CA ARG A 286 6.15 18.69 -11.47
C ARG A 286 6.38 18.16 -12.88
N ILE A 287 7.13 17.08 -13.04
CA ILE A 287 7.30 16.40 -14.33
C ILE A 287 5.95 15.86 -14.81
N ALA A 288 5.20 15.17 -13.93
CA ALA A 288 3.89 14.62 -14.24
C ALA A 288 2.89 15.71 -14.66
N ASP A 289 2.83 16.80 -13.89
CA ASP A 289 2.03 17.99 -14.18
C ASP A 289 2.33 18.55 -15.59
N ILE A 290 3.60 18.68 -15.94
CA ILE A 290 3.98 19.21 -17.24
C ILE A 290 3.56 18.28 -18.37
N TYR A 291 3.67 16.95 -18.20
CA TYR A 291 3.16 15.99 -19.20
C TYR A 291 1.66 16.13 -19.41
N TYR A 292 0.88 16.24 -18.33
CA TYR A 292 -0.56 16.47 -18.47
C TYR A 292 -0.88 17.82 -19.12
N GLN A 293 -0.10 18.85 -18.86
CA GLN A 293 -0.24 20.14 -19.52
C GLN A 293 0.11 20.06 -21.02
N ILE A 294 1.11 19.27 -21.44
CA ILE A 294 1.39 19.02 -22.86
C ILE A 294 0.18 18.39 -23.53
N ALA A 295 -0.46 17.41 -22.91
CA ALA A 295 -1.67 16.81 -23.45
C ALA A 295 -2.81 17.83 -23.66
N LYS A 296 -3.02 18.76 -22.70
CA LYS A 296 -4.01 19.84 -22.85
C LYS A 296 -3.67 20.84 -23.96
N VAL A 297 -2.40 21.11 -24.17
CA VAL A 297 -1.96 22.04 -25.19
C VAL A 297 -2.08 21.43 -26.59
N SER A 298 -1.82 20.12 -26.74
CA SER A 298 -1.99 19.40 -27.99
C SER A 298 -3.45 19.39 -28.48
N ASP A 299 -4.43 19.43 -27.57
CA ASP A 299 -5.86 19.54 -27.93
C ASP A 299 -6.14 20.75 -28.82
N ARG A 300 -5.41 21.86 -28.62
CA ARG A 300 -5.57 23.10 -29.42
C ARG A 300 -5.19 22.92 -30.90
N LEU A 301 -4.31 21.97 -31.20
CA LEU A 301 -4.01 21.62 -32.62
C LEU A 301 -5.13 20.83 -33.22
N HIS A 302 -5.67 19.85 -32.53
CA HIS A 302 -6.77 19.02 -33.01
C HIS A 302 -8.06 19.83 -33.22
N GLU A 303 -8.42 20.68 -32.24
CA GLU A 303 -9.61 21.56 -32.35
C GLU A 303 -9.51 22.57 -33.49
N SER A 304 -8.31 23.02 -33.82
CA SER A 304 -8.11 24.02 -34.88
C SER A 304 -7.90 23.41 -36.27
N GLN A 305 -7.93 22.07 -36.39
CA GLN A 305 -7.54 21.35 -37.62
C GLN A 305 -6.19 21.81 -38.20
N SER A 306 -5.29 22.32 -37.32
CA SER A 306 -3.97 22.79 -37.69
C SER A 306 -2.95 21.68 -37.39
N ALA A 307 -2.05 21.44 -38.35
CA ALA A 307 -0.97 20.49 -38.18
C ALA A 307 0.38 21.22 -38.21
N TRP A 308 1.35 20.66 -37.55
CA TRP A 308 2.74 21.09 -37.74
C TRP A 308 3.29 20.57 -39.06
N PRO A 309 4.15 21.32 -39.75
CA PRO A 309 4.93 20.78 -40.84
C PRO A 309 5.74 19.56 -40.42
N ALA A 310 6.03 18.64 -41.31
CA ALA A 310 6.77 17.43 -41.05
C ALA A 310 8.11 17.67 -40.35
N GLU A 311 8.81 18.75 -40.73
CA GLU A 311 10.07 19.17 -40.09
C GLU A 311 9.88 19.55 -38.62
N ALA A 312 8.83 20.31 -38.29
CA ALA A 312 8.53 20.71 -36.90
C ALA A 312 8.13 19.49 -36.04
N THR A 313 7.34 18.58 -36.58
CA THR A 313 6.98 17.32 -35.91
C THR A 313 8.24 16.49 -35.64
N GLN A 314 9.15 16.39 -36.60
CA GLN A 314 10.40 15.66 -36.44
C GLN A 314 11.32 16.29 -35.35
N GLU A 315 11.36 17.63 -35.27
CA GLU A 315 12.11 18.34 -34.22
C GLU A 315 11.59 18.03 -32.82
N ILE A 316 10.25 18.06 -32.63
CA ILE A 316 9.66 17.69 -31.33
C ILE A 316 9.94 16.22 -31.00
N LYS A 317 9.88 15.33 -31.98
CA LYS A 317 10.19 13.92 -31.81
C LYS A 317 11.63 13.69 -31.34
N VAL A 318 12.61 14.33 -31.98
CA VAL A 318 14.03 14.26 -31.59
C VAL A 318 14.25 14.81 -30.19
N LEU A 319 13.55 15.89 -29.81
CA LEU A 319 13.62 16.45 -28.45
C LEU A 319 13.01 15.49 -27.42
N ALA A 320 11.87 14.88 -27.74
CA ALA A 320 11.23 13.89 -26.87
C ALA A 320 12.09 12.63 -26.68
N GLU A 321 12.73 12.13 -27.74
CA GLU A 321 13.67 11.00 -27.67
C GLU A 321 14.86 11.32 -26.76
N ALA A 322 15.47 12.52 -26.90
CA ALA A 322 16.56 12.95 -26.03
C ALA A 322 16.14 13.10 -24.57
N LEU A 323 14.90 13.52 -24.32
CA LEU A 323 14.31 13.59 -22.99
C LEU A 323 14.04 12.19 -22.43
N GLY A 324 13.58 11.24 -23.26
CA GLY A 324 13.41 9.83 -22.88
C GLY A 324 14.72 9.21 -22.39
N ASP A 325 15.85 9.46 -23.09
CA ASP A 325 17.18 9.05 -22.63
C ASP A 325 17.51 9.61 -21.22
N ALA A 326 17.16 10.89 -20.99
CA ALA A 326 17.39 11.54 -19.69
C ALA A 326 16.51 10.95 -18.56
N ILE A 327 15.25 10.64 -18.83
CA ILE A 327 14.33 10.00 -17.87
C ILE A 327 14.80 8.59 -17.53
N GLN A 328 15.22 7.81 -18.52
CA GLN A 328 15.76 6.48 -18.29
C GLN A 328 17.04 6.53 -17.41
N ASN A 329 17.95 7.47 -17.68
CA ASN A 329 19.14 7.70 -16.85
C ASN A 329 18.75 8.08 -15.41
N MET A 330 17.74 8.94 -15.25
CA MET A 330 17.19 9.31 -13.94
C MET A 330 16.68 8.07 -13.19
N GLY A 331 15.92 7.20 -13.82
CA GLY A 331 15.41 5.95 -13.22
C GLY A 331 16.55 5.05 -12.72
N LEU A 332 17.59 4.88 -13.55
CA LEU A 332 18.79 4.13 -13.16
C LEU A 332 19.53 4.74 -11.96
N ASN A 333 19.59 6.06 -11.86
CA ASN A 333 20.26 6.76 -10.77
C ASN A 333 19.45 6.75 -9.48
N VAL A 334 18.13 6.92 -9.53
CA VAL A 334 17.24 6.80 -8.37
C VAL A 334 17.26 5.40 -7.76
N ALA A 335 17.55 4.37 -8.55
CA ALA A 335 17.67 2.99 -8.04
C ALA A 335 19.00 2.70 -7.30
N LYS A 336 20.00 3.58 -7.43
CA LYS A 336 21.32 3.38 -6.81
C LYS A 336 21.42 4.00 -5.41
N PRO A 337 22.32 3.50 -4.55
CA PRO A 337 22.71 4.22 -3.36
C PRO A 337 23.35 5.60 -3.75
N PRO A 338 23.13 6.66 -2.96
CA PRO A 338 23.61 8.02 -3.32
C PRO A 338 25.08 8.10 -3.69
N ALA A 339 25.95 7.39 -2.96
CA ALA A 339 27.41 7.36 -3.23
C ALA A 339 27.81 6.70 -4.57
N ALA A 340 26.89 5.92 -5.19
CA ALA A 340 27.12 5.25 -6.46
C ALA A 340 26.56 6.03 -7.67
N VAL A 341 25.87 7.14 -7.44
CA VAL A 341 25.28 7.97 -8.49
C VAL A 341 26.36 8.85 -9.12
N LYS A 342 26.51 8.74 -10.44
CA LYS A 342 27.38 9.62 -11.24
C LYS A 342 26.53 10.57 -12.05
N LEU A 343 26.84 11.87 -12.00
CA LEU A 343 26.04 12.91 -12.65
C LEU A 343 26.51 13.25 -14.06
N ASP A 344 27.66 12.73 -14.51
CA ASP A 344 28.28 13.13 -15.82
C ASP A 344 27.31 12.87 -16.98
N ASP A 345 26.69 11.67 -17.03
CA ASP A 345 25.71 11.31 -18.07
C ASP A 345 24.46 12.17 -17.99
N ALA A 346 23.94 12.40 -16.77
CA ALA A 346 22.75 13.21 -16.54
C ALA A 346 22.97 14.67 -17.00
N ILE A 347 24.14 15.24 -16.69
CA ILE A 347 24.52 16.59 -17.12
C ILE A 347 24.68 16.65 -18.64
N ALA A 348 25.28 15.63 -19.27
CA ALA A 348 25.43 15.57 -20.72
C ALA A 348 24.07 15.52 -21.44
N LEU A 349 23.14 14.72 -20.91
CA LEU A 349 21.76 14.59 -21.43
C LEU A 349 20.97 15.89 -21.29
N GLU A 350 21.04 16.56 -20.15
CA GLU A 350 20.43 17.87 -19.94
C GLU A 350 20.96 18.92 -20.93
N LYS A 351 22.30 18.98 -21.12
CA LYS A 351 22.91 19.88 -22.12
C LYS A 351 22.43 19.55 -23.54
N LYS A 352 22.25 18.24 -23.87
CA LYS A 352 21.72 17.82 -25.18
C LYS A 352 20.31 18.35 -25.39
N VAL A 353 19.42 18.19 -24.39
CA VAL A 353 18.02 18.68 -24.41
C VAL A 353 17.99 20.19 -24.61
N ASN A 354 18.75 20.94 -23.81
CA ASN A 354 18.82 22.40 -23.89
C ASN A 354 19.37 22.90 -25.27
N LYS A 355 20.37 22.25 -25.81
CA LYS A 355 20.90 22.57 -27.13
C LYS A 355 19.88 22.34 -28.24
N LEU A 356 19.14 21.21 -28.18
CA LEU A 356 18.11 20.89 -29.15
C LEU A 356 16.96 21.89 -29.05
N ARG A 357 16.45 22.22 -27.84
CA ARG A 357 15.43 23.23 -27.64
C ARG A 357 15.81 24.58 -28.21
N ASN A 358 17.02 25.05 -27.94
CA ASN A 358 17.49 26.33 -28.48
C ASN A 358 17.49 26.33 -30.01
N ARG A 359 18.09 25.31 -30.64
CA ARG A 359 18.09 25.14 -32.09
C ARG A 359 16.70 25.13 -32.70
N PHE A 360 15.77 24.37 -32.10
CA PHE A 360 14.41 24.22 -32.62
C PHE A 360 13.60 25.49 -32.44
N ARG A 361 13.88 26.29 -31.40
CA ARG A 361 13.30 27.61 -31.23
C ARG A 361 13.76 28.59 -32.31
N GLU A 362 15.01 28.59 -32.73
CA GLU A 362 15.50 29.39 -33.82
C GLU A 362 14.88 28.98 -35.15
N ASN A 363 14.82 27.69 -35.46
CA ASN A 363 14.14 27.16 -36.62
C ASN A 363 12.66 27.53 -36.65
N HIS A 364 12.00 27.53 -35.51
CA HIS A 364 10.61 27.93 -35.35
C HIS A 364 10.39 29.41 -35.75
N TYR A 365 11.22 30.31 -35.29
CA TYR A 365 11.11 31.73 -35.66
C TYR A 365 11.31 31.92 -37.17
N SER A 366 12.29 31.27 -37.76
CA SER A 366 12.50 31.31 -39.21
C SER A 366 11.31 30.78 -40.00
N ARG A 367 10.65 29.69 -39.53
CA ARG A 367 9.44 29.17 -40.16
C ARG A 367 8.24 30.14 -40.08
N LEU A 368 8.11 30.86 -38.96
CA LEU A 368 7.06 31.85 -38.79
C LEU A 368 7.28 33.07 -39.71
N GLU A 369 8.47 33.56 -39.83
CA GLU A 369 8.82 34.66 -40.74
C GLU A 369 8.57 34.32 -42.17
N ASN A 370 8.84 33.08 -42.58
CA ASN A 370 8.61 32.58 -43.94
C ASN A 370 7.15 32.17 -44.22
N GLY A 371 6.22 32.27 -43.23
CA GLY A 371 4.83 31.92 -43.40
C GLY A 371 4.56 30.44 -43.60
N ASN A 372 5.47 29.53 -43.20
CA ASN A 372 5.40 28.10 -43.48
C ASN A 372 4.37 27.33 -42.67
N TYR A 373 3.75 27.95 -41.65
CA TYR A 373 2.64 27.38 -40.88
C TYR A 373 1.84 28.44 -40.12
N SER A 374 0.64 28.08 -39.63
CA SER A 374 -0.25 29.05 -39.01
C SER A 374 0.38 29.58 -37.68
N PRO A 375 0.16 30.86 -37.32
CA PRO A 375 0.61 31.41 -36.05
C PRO A 375 0.13 30.58 -34.86
N ARG A 376 -1.08 29.99 -34.94
CA ARG A 376 -1.64 29.15 -33.85
C ARG A 376 -0.86 27.85 -33.66
N ALA A 377 -0.50 27.16 -34.75
CA ALA A 377 0.37 25.97 -34.72
C ALA A 377 1.76 26.33 -34.15
N GLY A 378 2.27 27.52 -34.50
CA GLY A 378 3.51 28.04 -33.98
C GLY A 378 3.52 28.27 -32.47
N VAL A 379 2.45 28.84 -31.92
CA VAL A 379 2.29 29.04 -30.46
C VAL A 379 2.28 27.69 -29.71
N VAL A 380 1.59 26.70 -30.26
CA VAL A 380 1.58 25.35 -29.67
C VAL A 380 2.95 24.68 -29.77
N PHE A 381 3.66 24.83 -30.88
CA PHE A 381 5.02 24.31 -31.03
C PHE A 381 5.99 24.84 -29.95
N ILE A 382 6.02 26.17 -29.79
CA ILE A 382 6.95 26.79 -28.82
C ILE A 382 6.57 26.43 -27.37
N ASP A 383 5.28 26.28 -27.09
CA ASP A 383 4.83 25.86 -25.75
C ASP A 383 5.26 24.42 -25.46
N VAL A 384 5.10 23.49 -26.43
CA VAL A 384 5.50 22.09 -26.26
C VAL A 384 7.02 21.95 -26.06
N ILE A 385 7.86 22.58 -26.90
CA ILE A 385 9.32 22.44 -26.76
C ILE A 385 9.84 23.04 -25.46
N ASN A 386 9.24 24.14 -24.98
CA ASN A 386 9.60 24.74 -23.69
C ASN A 386 9.17 23.86 -22.52
N ARG A 387 8.03 23.18 -22.60
CA ARG A 387 7.58 22.23 -21.59
C ARG A 387 8.47 21.00 -21.51
N LEU A 388 8.87 20.45 -22.68
CA LEU A 388 9.80 19.31 -22.73
C LEU A 388 11.16 19.67 -22.11
N GLU A 389 11.66 20.88 -22.35
CA GLU A 389 12.91 21.34 -21.70
C GLU A 389 12.74 21.50 -20.18
N ARG A 390 11.62 22.07 -19.71
CA ARG A 390 11.35 22.17 -18.27
C ARG A 390 11.29 20.81 -17.58
N ILE A 391 10.79 19.78 -18.26
CA ILE A 391 10.88 18.41 -17.75
C ILE A 391 12.35 18.02 -17.61
N GLY A 392 13.21 18.33 -18.59
CA GLY A 392 14.65 18.08 -18.52
C GLY A 392 15.32 18.76 -17.31
N ASP A 393 14.90 19.99 -16.98
CA ASP A 393 15.38 20.71 -15.79
C ASP A 393 14.98 20.00 -14.48
N HIS A 394 13.75 19.47 -14.39
CA HIS A 394 13.33 18.69 -13.23
C HIS A 394 14.02 17.31 -13.18
N VAL A 395 14.23 16.66 -14.31
CA VAL A 395 14.96 15.38 -14.41
C VAL A 395 16.38 15.50 -13.85
N ILE A 396 17.11 16.57 -14.17
CA ILE A 396 18.45 16.76 -13.62
C ILE A 396 18.41 17.08 -12.12
N ASN A 397 17.41 17.84 -11.63
CA ASN A 397 17.23 18.09 -10.20
C ASN A 397 17.02 16.78 -9.42
N VAL A 398 16.23 15.85 -9.97
CA VAL A 398 16.03 14.50 -9.38
C VAL A 398 17.37 13.74 -9.32
N ASN A 399 18.16 13.76 -10.40
CA ASN A 399 19.49 13.11 -10.43
C ASN A 399 20.45 13.71 -9.39
N GLU A 400 20.49 15.05 -9.26
CA GLU A 400 21.29 15.73 -8.24
C GLU A 400 20.88 15.31 -6.83
N SER A 401 19.56 15.29 -6.57
CA SER A 401 19.02 14.86 -5.27
C SER A 401 19.31 13.38 -4.99
N ALA A 402 19.25 12.51 -6.00
CA ALA A 402 19.60 11.10 -5.89
C ALA A 402 21.08 10.88 -5.53
N SER A 403 21.98 11.77 -5.97
CA SER A 403 23.40 11.71 -5.60
C SER A 403 23.71 12.19 -4.18
N GLY A 404 22.71 12.73 -3.45
CA GLY A 404 22.92 13.34 -2.14
C GLY A 404 23.62 14.69 -2.19
N HIS A 405 23.76 15.30 -3.37
CA HIS A 405 24.38 16.60 -3.56
C HIS A 405 23.53 17.44 -4.52
N ARG A 406 23.07 18.59 -4.07
CA ARG A 406 22.51 19.60 -4.97
C ARG A 406 23.60 20.58 -5.33
N MET A 407 23.90 20.74 -6.62
CA MET A 407 24.82 21.79 -7.06
C MET A 407 24.19 23.16 -6.80
N ALA A 408 24.48 23.71 -5.63
CA ALA A 408 23.95 25.00 -5.21
C ALA A 408 24.39 26.09 -6.21
N GLY A 409 23.42 26.64 -6.95
CA GLY A 409 23.49 28.03 -7.37
C GLY A 409 24.30 28.40 -8.61
N LYS A 410 24.77 27.46 -9.49
CA LYS A 410 25.52 27.84 -10.72
C LYS A 410 24.69 27.90 -12.02
N ARG A 411 23.38 27.68 -11.97
CA ARG A 411 22.51 27.65 -13.17
C ARG A 411 21.70 28.91 -13.45
N LYS A 412 21.79 29.95 -12.64
CA LYS A 412 21.29 31.26 -13.05
C LYS A 412 22.44 31.98 -13.80
N ILE A 413 22.18 32.33 -15.07
CA ILE A 413 22.99 33.10 -15.98
C ILE A 413 23.71 32.24 -17.05
N SER A 414 22.95 31.66 -17.97
CA SER A 414 23.41 31.53 -19.37
C SER A 414 22.27 31.79 -20.36
N GLY A 415 21.44 32.75 -20.03
CA GLY A 415 20.31 33.21 -20.85
C GLY A 415 20.40 34.69 -21.16
N ASN A 416 21.62 35.25 -21.32
CA ASN A 416 21.83 36.56 -21.94
C ASN A 416 23.23 36.57 -22.58
N ASN A 417 23.29 36.23 -23.84
CA ASN A 417 24.09 36.85 -24.90
C ASN A 417 23.67 36.24 -26.22
#